data_67d1d892fd800b426bbb945e0a005fe6
#
_entry.id   67d1d892fd800b426bbb945e0a005fe6
#
_cell.length_a   1.000
_cell.length_b   1.000
_cell.length_c   1.000
_cell.angle_alpha   90.00
_cell.angle_beta   90.00
_cell.angle_gamma   90.00
#
_symmetry.space_group_name_H-M   'P 1'
#
loop_
_entity.id
_entity.type
_entity.pdbx_description
1 polymer ?
#
loop_
_entity_poly.entity_id
_entity_poly.type
_entity_poly.pdbx_seq_one_letter_code
_entity_poly.pdbx_strand_id
1 'polypeptide(L)'
;DGCPVACVRDAAFAYVNAFRSHASVGFFRGAELADPKGMLEGSGRYMRHVKLRPGETYDAAALDELIGRAYKDIRRRVKMA
;
A
#
# COMPACT_ATOMS: atom_id res chain seq x y z
N ASP A 1 -9.16 13.11 5.46
CA ASP A 1 -10.02 12.56 6.46
C ASP A 1 -10.91 11.54 5.82
N GLY A 2 -11.33 10.56 6.54
CA GLY A 2 -12.19 9.52 6.03
C GLY A 2 -11.49 8.35 5.38
N CYS A 3 -10.19 8.40 5.16
CA CYS A 3 -9.45 7.25 4.64
C CYS A 3 -8.98 6.37 5.78
N PRO A 4 -9.34 5.06 5.78
CA PRO A 4 -8.73 4.14 6.73
C PRO A 4 -7.23 4.08 6.53
N VAL A 5 -6.49 4.14 7.62
CA VAL A 5 -5.02 4.12 7.60
C VAL A 5 -4.53 3.01 8.51
N ALA A 6 -3.61 2.20 8.00
CA ALA A 6 -2.98 1.14 8.78
C ALA A 6 -1.67 1.65 9.37
N CYS A 7 -1.48 1.39 10.67
CA CYS A 7 -0.31 1.87 11.40
C CYS A 7 0.32 0.76 12.21
N VAL A 8 1.63 0.91 12.45
CA VAL A 8 2.33 0.19 13.51
C VAL A 8 2.70 1.25 14.53
N ARG A 9 2.15 1.15 15.75
CA ARG A 9 2.19 2.24 16.72
C ARG A 9 1.62 3.49 16.07
N ASP A 10 2.35 4.60 16.02
CA ASP A 10 1.89 5.82 15.38
C ASP A 10 2.41 6.00 13.96
N ALA A 11 3.12 5.01 13.44
CA ALA A 11 3.71 5.09 12.10
C ALA A 11 2.77 4.50 11.07
N ALA A 12 2.23 5.35 10.21
CA ALA A 12 1.34 4.93 9.13
C ALA A 12 2.15 4.28 8.01
N PHE A 13 1.65 3.16 7.45
CA PHE A 13 2.33 2.53 6.35
C PHE A 13 1.44 2.29 5.13
N ALA A 14 0.13 2.26 5.30
CA ALA A 14 -0.80 2.01 4.20
C ALA A 14 -2.11 2.72 4.43
N TYR A 15 -2.87 2.93 3.36
CA TYR A 15 -4.20 3.52 3.44
C TYR A 15 -5.10 2.91 2.36
N VAL A 16 -6.40 3.04 2.57
CA VAL A 16 -7.40 2.67 1.58
C VAL A 16 -8.18 3.92 1.22
N ASN A 17 -8.33 4.19 -0.07
CA ASN A 17 -9.07 5.34 -0.54
C ASN A 17 -10.10 4.87 -1.56
N ALA A 18 -11.36 5.24 -1.34
CA ALA A 18 -12.46 4.83 -2.20
C ALA A 18 -12.90 6.01 -3.06
N PHE A 19 -12.99 5.78 -4.36
CA PHE A 19 -13.44 6.76 -5.33
C PHE A 19 -14.72 6.25 -5.99
N ARG A 20 -15.33 7.09 -6.81
CA ARG A 20 -16.58 6.73 -7.47
C ARG A 20 -16.43 5.50 -8.37
N SER A 21 -15.31 5.39 -9.09
CA SER A 21 -15.11 4.36 -10.10
C SER A 21 -14.06 3.31 -9.71
N HIS A 22 -13.38 3.47 -8.59
CA HIS A 22 -12.35 2.52 -8.18
C HIS A 22 -11.99 2.73 -6.71
N ALA A 23 -11.19 1.84 -6.19
CA ALA A 23 -10.56 2.01 -4.88
C ALA A 23 -9.05 1.88 -5.05
N SER A 24 -8.31 2.43 -4.09
CA SER A 24 -6.85 2.32 -4.08
C SER A 24 -6.38 1.83 -2.73
N VAL A 25 -5.39 0.94 -2.75
CA VAL A 25 -4.62 0.61 -1.56
C VAL A 25 -3.28 1.29 -1.74
N GLY A 26 -2.98 2.25 -0.89
CA GLY A 26 -1.77 3.04 -1.00
C GLY A 26 -0.75 2.68 0.07
N PHE A 27 0.53 2.88 -0.28
CA PHE A 27 1.65 2.61 0.60
C PHE A 27 2.51 3.86 0.69
N PHE A 28 2.68 4.39 1.90
CA PHE A 28 3.41 5.64 2.08
C PHE A 28 4.86 5.55 1.63
N ARG A 29 5.45 4.35 1.71
CA ARG A 29 6.81 4.12 1.24
C ARG A 29 6.84 3.05 0.14
N GLY A 30 5.81 3.07 -0.70
CA GLY A 30 5.63 2.05 -1.74
C GLY A 30 6.79 1.96 -2.73
N ALA A 31 7.46 3.08 -2.99
CA ALA A 31 8.58 3.10 -3.93
C ALA A 31 9.75 2.20 -3.49
N GLU A 32 9.81 1.87 -2.20
CA GLU A 32 10.87 1.04 -1.63
C GLU A 32 10.50 -0.42 -1.51
N LEU A 33 9.28 -0.78 -1.88
CA LEU A 33 8.81 -2.16 -1.77
C LEU A 33 9.17 -2.97 -3.02
N ALA A 34 9.53 -4.23 -2.83
CA ALA A 34 9.67 -5.15 -3.94
C ALA A 34 8.30 -5.39 -4.55
N ASP A 35 8.20 -5.29 -5.86
CA ASP A 35 6.94 -5.40 -6.60
C ASP A 35 7.15 -6.27 -7.84
N PRO A 36 7.36 -7.59 -7.64
CA PRO A 36 7.70 -8.47 -8.77
C PRO A 36 6.59 -8.60 -9.79
N LYS A 37 5.35 -8.32 -9.42
CA LYS A 37 4.21 -8.39 -10.35
C LYS A 37 3.90 -7.07 -11.02
N GLY A 38 4.61 -6.00 -10.68
CA GLY A 38 4.39 -4.70 -11.29
C GLY A 38 3.04 -4.10 -10.98
N MET A 39 2.52 -4.30 -9.78
CA MET A 39 1.18 -3.82 -9.41
C MET A 39 1.16 -2.37 -8.93
N LEU A 40 2.29 -1.86 -8.47
CA LEU A 40 2.34 -0.52 -7.88
C LEU A 40 2.39 0.55 -8.97
N GLU A 41 1.57 1.58 -8.79
CA GLU A 41 1.48 2.71 -9.69
C GLU A 41 1.82 3.99 -8.94
N GLY A 42 2.21 5.00 -9.67
CA GLY A 42 2.51 6.30 -9.11
C GLY A 42 3.91 6.76 -9.48
N SER A 43 4.15 8.04 -9.30
CA SER A 43 5.43 8.67 -9.66
C SER A 43 6.00 9.54 -8.55
N GLY A 44 5.38 9.56 -7.38
CA GLY A 44 5.87 10.32 -6.25
C GLY A 44 7.20 9.77 -5.73
N ARG A 45 7.84 10.53 -4.87
CA ARG A 45 9.14 10.14 -4.36
C ARG A 45 9.08 8.86 -3.52
N TYR A 46 8.01 8.70 -2.73
CA TYR A 46 7.88 7.56 -1.82
C TYR A 46 6.58 6.79 -2.01
N MET A 47 5.50 7.46 -2.33
CA MET A 47 4.18 6.85 -2.32
C MET A 47 3.89 6.09 -3.59
N ARG A 48 3.29 4.92 -3.45
CA ARG A 48 2.77 4.11 -4.56
C ARG A 48 1.44 3.53 -4.15
N HIS A 49 0.64 3.10 -5.13
CA HIS A 49 -0.66 2.54 -4.85
C HIS A 49 -1.02 1.44 -5.83
N VAL A 50 -1.97 0.60 -5.43
CA VAL A 50 -2.59 -0.41 -6.28
C VAL A 50 -4.03 0.02 -6.51
N LYS A 51 -4.45 0.13 -7.76
CA LYS A 51 -5.84 0.44 -8.10
C LYS A 51 -6.65 -0.83 -8.20
N LEU A 52 -7.84 -0.80 -7.61
CA LEU A 52 -8.81 -1.89 -7.67
C LEU A 52 -10.07 -1.34 -8.34
N ARG A 53 -10.39 -1.85 -9.54
CA ARG A 53 -11.55 -1.39 -10.30
C ARG A 53 -12.65 -2.44 -10.26
N PRO A 54 -13.90 -2.03 -10.03
CA PRO A 54 -15.02 -2.97 -10.05
C PRO A 54 -15.08 -3.74 -11.36
N GLY A 55 -15.33 -5.03 -11.28
CA GLY A 55 -15.42 -5.87 -12.46
C GLY A 55 -14.11 -6.34 -13.04
N GLU A 56 -12.98 -5.82 -12.56
CA GLU A 56 -11.67 -6.27 -13.00
C GLU A 56 -11.09 -7.22 -11.97
N THR A 57 -10.40 -8.23 -12.46
CA THR A 57 -9.69 -9.15 -11.57
C THR A 57 -8.35 -8.54 -11.18
N TYR A 58 -7.87 -8.93 -10.01
CA TYR A 58 -6.53 -8.55 -9.57
C TYR A 58 -5.90 -9.72 -8.83
N ASP A 59 -4.59 -9.68 -8.69
CA ASP A 59 -3.84 -10.74 -8.02
C ASP A 59 -3.86 -10.49 -6.52
N ALA A 60 -4.84 -11.10 -5.84
CA ALA A 60 -5.02 -10.91 -4.41
C ALA A 60 -3.82 -11.40 -3.61
N ALA A 61 -3.20 -12.49 -4.03
CA ALA A 61 -2.02 -13.01 -3.33
C ALA A 61 -0.85 -12.03 -3.44
N ALA A 62 -0.66 -11.42 -4.61
CA ALA A 62 0.40 -10.45 -4.80
C ALA A 62 0.14 -9.18 -3.97
N LEU A 63 -1.11 -8.76 -3.87
CA LEU A 63 -1.47 -7.61 -3.04
C LEU A 63 -1.21 -7.91 -1.56
N ASP A 64 -1.58 -9.11 -1.10
CA ASP A 64 -1.32 -9.54 0.27
C ASP A 64 0.18 -9.53 0.57
N GLU A 65 1.01 -9.95 -0.38
CA GLU A 65 2.46 -9.91 -0.22
C GLU A 65 2.97 -8.49 -0.09
N LEU A 66 2.45 -7.56 -0.89
CA LEU A 66 2.83 -6.15 -0.78
C LEU A 66 2.48 -5.59 0.58
N ILE A 67 1.27 -5.88 1.07
CA ILE A 67 0.84 -5.43 2.38
C ILE A 67 1.75 -6.00 3.46
N GLY A 68 2.08 -7.28 3.36
CA GLY A 68 2.98 -7.95 4.30
C GLY A 68 4.38 -7.33 4.30
N ARG A 69 4.90 -7.01 3.12
CA ARG A 69 6.22 -6.36 3.01
C ARG A 69 6.19 -4.96 3.62
N ALA A 70 5.13 -4.20 3.37
CA ALA A 70 4.97 -2.87 3.93
C ALA A 70 4.89 -2.92 5.46
N TYR A 71 4.13 -3.87 5.98
CA TYR A 71 4.02 -4.08 7.42
C TYR A 71 5.38 -4.42 8.05
N LYS A 72 6.11 -5.34 7.45
CA LYS A 72 7.43 -5.73 7.96
C LYS A 72 8.40 -4.57 7.90
N ASP A 73 8.35 -3.78 6.84
CA ASP A 73 9.23 -2.64 6.68
C ASP A 73 8.97 -1.59 7.75
N ILE A 74 7.72 -1.21 7.97
CA ILE A 74 7.42 -0.18 8.97
C ILE A 74 7.69 -0.69 10.37
N ARG A 75 7.44 -1.97 10.63
CA ARG A 75 7.72 -2.57 11.92
C ARG A 75 9.21 -2.51 12.24
N ARG A 76 10.05 -2.80 11.25
CA ARG A 76 11.50 -2.70 11.40
C ARG A 76 11.93 -1.26 11.69
N ARG A 77 11.38 -0.29 10.95
CA ARG A 77 11.70 1.13 11.13
C ARG A 77 11.32 1.63 12.51
N VAL A 78 10.15 1.22 12.99
CA VAL A 78 9.67 1.61 14.31
C VAL A 78 10.58 1.05 15.41
N LYS A 79 11.06 -0.18 15.25
CA LYS A 79 11.98 -0.80 16.21
C LYS A 79 13.34 -0.11 16.25
N MET A 80 13.76 0.45 15.12
CA MET A 80 15.06 1.11 15.00
C MET A 80 15.04 2.56 15.47
N ALA A 81 13.86 3.13 15.60
CA ALA A 81 13.71 4.54 15.99
C ALA A 81 13.98 4.77 17.47
#